data_ef8be7ad53177f892803f2aab87c4d61
#
_entry.id   ef8be7ad53177f892803f2aab87c4d61
#
_cell.length_a   1.000
_cell.length_b   1.000
_cell.length_c   1.000
_cell.angle_alpha   90.00
_cell.angle_beta   90.00
_cell.angle_gamma   90.00
#
_symmetry.space_group_name_H-M   'P 1'
#
loop_
_entity.id
_entity.type
_entity.pdbx_description
1 polymer ?
#
loop_
_entity_poly.entity_id
_entity_poly.type
_entity_poly.pdbx_seq_one_letter_code
_entity_poly.pdbx_strand_id
1 'polypeptide(L)'
;MVLISLRRLFILLLAIVCIACTQAGTIPDSIYGYKQPSSDGIGKVYMGREISQVMGHRGAAWLERSGRATDEQPDMAVEALELRPTDTVADIGAGTGYMSFRMAQQVPEGQVLAVDLQPEMIALLEAKRDKQGIINVKTIQAEENNPHLPSEQVDLALMVDAYHEFEAPREVMTGVVKALKPGGRVVLAEYRAENPLVLIKRLHKMSEKQVKKEMAAVGLTWLKTDDRLPQQHLLFFEKAA
;
A
#
# COMPACT_ATOMS: atom_id res chain seq x y z
N MET A 1 -17.32 -20.94 -76.10
CA MET A 1 -16.26 -20.02 -75.70
C MET A 1 -16.79 -19.10 -74.56
N VAL A 2 -17.40 -19.66 -73.49
CA VAL A 2 -17.96 -18.87 -72.35
C VAL A 2 -17.72 -19.57 -70.99
N LEU A 3 -16.83 -20.55 -70.84
CA LEU A 3 -16.65 -21.31 -69.60
C LEU A 3 -15.38 -20.97 -68.81
N ILE A 4 -14.60 -19.93 -69.19
CA ILE A 4 -13.31 -19.60 -68.53
C ILE A 4 -13.45 -18.39 -67.59
N SER A 5 -14.56 -17.66 -67.64
CA SER A 5 -14.73 -16.41 -66.90
C SER A 5 -15.23 -16.59 -65.42
N LEU A 6 -15.93 -17.71 -65.10
CA LEU A 6 -16.51 -17.89 -63.75
C LEU A 6 -15.52 -18.38 -62.68
N ARG A 7 -14.43 -19.05 -63.07
CA ARG A 7 -13.45 -19.57 -62.08
C ARG A 7 -12.49 -18.50 -61.57
N ARG A 8 -12.27 -17.41 -62.32
CA ARG A 8 -11.40 -16.32 -61.89
C ARG A 8 -12.09 -15.29 -60.97
N LEU A 9 -13.41 -15.23 -61.01
CA LEU A 9 -14.19 -14.33 -60.16
C LEU A 9 -14.35 -14.90 -58.74
N PHE A 10 -14.35 -16.23 -58.57
CA PHE A 10 -14.48 -16.89 -57.27
C PHE A 10 -13.19 -16.85 -56.45
N ILE A 11 -12.02 -16.77 -57.11
CA ILE A 11 -10.71 -16.70 -56.42
C ILE A 11 -10.41 -15.28 -55.92
N LEU A 12 -10.96 -14.24 -56.54
CA LEU A 12 -10.79 -12.86 -56.06
C LEU A 12 -11.72 -12.49 -54.88
N LEU A 13 -12.86 -13.20 -54.71
CA LEU A 13 -13.75 -12.95 -53.57
C LEU A 13 -13.31 -13.68 -52.30
N LEU A 14 -12.50 -14.74 -52.39
CA LEU A 14 -11.95 -15.42 -51.19
C LEU A 14 -10.72 -14.72 -50.63
N ALA A 15 -10.04 -13.84 -51.42
CA ALA A 15 -8.85 -13.12 -50.94
C ALA A 15 -9.17 -11.83 -50.16
N ILE A 16 -10.41 -11.35 -50.17
CA ILE A 16 -10.83 -10.11 -49.49
C ILE A 16 -11.40 -10.37 -48.09
N VAL A 17 -11.75 -11.64 -47.75
CA VAL A 17 -12.31 -11.98 -46.44
C VAL A 17 -11.25 -12.25 -45.36
N CYS A 18 -9.97 -12.39 -45.74
CA CYS A 18 -8.88 -12.72 -44.77
C CYS A 18 -8.06 -11.53 -44.24
N ILE A 19 -8.44 -10.27 -44.55
CA ILE A 19 -7.65 -9.09 -44.09
C ILE A 19 -8.38 -8.29 -43.00
N ALA A 20 -9.54 -8.74 -42.54
CA ALA A 20 -10.34 -8.03 -41.53
C ALA A 20 -10.26 -8.64 -40.10
N CYS A 21 -9.31 -9.50 -39.83
CA CYS A 21 -9.13 -10.08 -38.48
C CYS A 21 -7.66 -10.03 -38.05
N THR A 22 -7.09 -8.86 -37.78
CA THR A 22 -5.95 -8.71 -36.89
C THR A 22 -5.67 -7.23 -36.61
N GLN A 23 -6.56 -6.61 -35.88
CA GLN A 23 -6.20 -5.58 -34.90
C GLN A 23 -7.12 -5.79 -33.69
N ALA A 24 -6.90 -6.89 -32.98
CA ALA A 24 -7.14 -6.88 -31.57
C ALA A 24 -6.10 -5.90 -31.03
N GLY A 25 -6.49 -4.63 -30.88
CA GLY A 25 -5.72 -3.68 -30.13
C GLY A 25 -5.46 -4.32 -28.78
N THR A 26 -4.19 -4.56 -28.46
CA THR A 26 -3.76 -4.84 -27.10
C THR A 26 -4.26 -3.67 -26.27
N ILE A 27 -5.38 -3.86 -25.57
CA ILE A 27 -5.76 -3.00 -24.44
C ILE A 27 -4.51 -3.01 -23.57
N PRO A 28 -3.89 -1.86 -23.25
CA PRO A 28 -2.77 -1.85 -22.32
C PRO A 28 -3.26 -2.60 -21.10
N ASP A 29 -2.51 -3.63 -20.69
CA ASP A 29 -2.82 -4.42 -19.49
C ASP A 29 -2.97 -3.42 -18.35
N SER A 30 -4.21 -3.08 -18.04
CA SER A 30 -4.53 -2.19 -16.93
C SER A 30 -4.01 -2.89 -15.69
N ILE A 31 -3.08 -2.27 -14.95
CA ILE A 31 -2.53 -2.83 -13.70
C ILE A 31 -3.63 -3.10 -12.66
N TYR A 32 -4.81 -2.54 -12.88
CA TYR A 32 -6.01 -2.73 -12.09
C TYR A 32 -7.09 -3.45 -12.87
N GLY A 33 -7.67 -4.48 -12.25
CA GLY A 33 -8.92 -5.09 -12.68
C GLY A 33 -10.11 -4.53 -11.92
N TYR A 34 -11.32 -4.82 -12.40
CA TYR A 34 -12.56 -4.44 -11.72
C TYR A 34 -13.52 -5.62 -11.69
N LYS A 35 -14.29 -5.75 -10.62
CA LYS A 35 -15.33 -6.75 -10.42
C LYS A 35 -16.46 -6.17 -9.59
N GLN A 36 -17.56 -6.94 -9.46
CA GLN A 36 -18.60 -6.59 -8.48
C GLN A 36 -17.98 -6.51 -7.08
N PRO A 37 -18.13 -5.39 -6.36
CA PRO A 37 -17.59 -5.24 -5.01
C PRO A 37 -18.08 -6.34 -4.07
N SER A 38 -17.20 -6.91 -3.26
CA SER A 38 -17.61 -7.70 -2.11
C SER A 38 -18.09 -6.78 -0.98
N SER A 39 -18.74 -7.34 0.04
CA SER A 39 -19.31 -6.55 1.15
C SER A 39 -18.31 -5.65 1.89
N ASP A 40 -17.01 -5.90 1.73
CA ASP A 40 -15.91 -5.25 2.44
C ASP A 40 -14.85 -4.72 1.46
N GLY A 41 -15.14 -4.74 0.17
CA GLY A 41 -14.24 -4.33 -0.91
C GLY A 41 -14.82 -3.20 -1.75
N ILE A 42 -13.96 -2.57 -2.55
CA ILE A 42 -14.34 -1.50 -3.49
C ILE A 42 -14.53 -2.02 -4.93
N GLY A 43 -14.34 -3.33 -5.16
CA GLY A 43 -14.44 -3.94 -6.49
C GLY A 43 -13.21 -3.70 -7.38
N LYS A 44 -12.26 -2.86 -6.97
CA LYS A 44 -10.98 -2.68 -7.66
C LYS A 44 -10.01 -3.78 -7.25
N VAL A 45 -9.33 -4.35 -8.23
CA VAL A 45 -8.44 -5.51 -8.02
C VAL A 45 -7.02 -5.12 -8.43
N TYR A 46 -6.07 -5.29 -7.52
CA TYR A 46 -4.64 -5.09 -7.78
C TYR A 46 -3.88 -6.41 -7.64
N MET A 47 -3.19 -6.83 -8.68
CA MET A 47 -2.37 -8.04 -8.73
C MET A 47 -3.04 -9.31 -8.18
N GLY A 48 -4.39 -9.40 -8.30
CA GLY A 48 -5.19 -10.57 -7.90
C GLY A 48 -5.91 -10.45 -6.56
N ARG A 49 -5.66 -9.41 -5.75
CA ARG A 49 -6.47 -9.10 -4.56
C ARG A 49 -7.46 -7.97 -4.83
N GLU A 50 -8.65 -8.08 -4.26
CA GLU A 50 -9.58 -6.96 -4.17
C GLU A 50 -9.13 -6.02 -3.06
N ILE A 51 -9.14 -4.71 -3.34
CA ILE A 51 -8.83 -3.67 -2.36
C ILE A 51 -9.99 -3.55 -1.37
N SER A 52 -9.68 -3.46 -0.07
CA SER A 52 -10.69 -3.27 0.96
C SER A 52 -11.25 -1.84 0.96
N GLN A 53 -12.41 -1.66 1.59
CA GLN A 53 -12.91 -0.33 1.90
C GLN A 53 -12.02 0.34 2.95
N VAL A 54 -11.77 1.64 2.78
CA VAL A 54 -11.00 2.46 3.74
C VAL A 54 -11.79 2.58 5.05
N MET A 55 -11.11 2.43 6.17
CA MET A 55 -11.67 2.77 7.47
C MET A 55 -11.78 4.30 7.59
N GLY A 56 -13.00 4.83 7.58
CA GLY A 56 -13.23 6.27 7.72
C GLY A 56 -12.86 6.80 9.11
N HIS A 57 -12.63 8.10 9.22
CA HIS A 57 -12.28 8.81 10.47
C HIS A 57 -13.25 8.55 11.64
N ARG A 58 -14.50 8.16 11.35
CA ARG A 58 -15.47 7.72 12.39
C ARG A 58 -15.00 6.48 13.15
N GLY A 59 -14.08 5.70 12.56
CA GLY A 59 -13.41 4.57 13.18
C GLY A 59 -12.21 4.96 14.06
N ALA A 60 -11.87 6.23 14.21
CA ALA A 60 -10.69 6.69 14.95
C ALA A 60 -10.62 6.15 16.40
N ALA A 61 -11.78 5.97 17.06
CA ALA A 61 -11.85 5.36 18.39
C ALA A 61 -11.33 3.91 18.41
N TRP A 62 -11.44 3.17 17.30
CA TRP A 62 -10.88 1.82 17.17
C TRP A 62 -9.36 1.85 17.25
N LEU A 63 -8.72 2.85 16.65
CA LEU A 63 -7.26 3.03 16.67
C LEU A 63 -6.71 3.31 18.07
N GLU A 64 -7.57 3.80 18.97
CA GLU A 64 -7.22 4.15 20.37
C GLU A 64 -7.79 3.18 21.40
N ARG A 65 -8.34 2.04 20.98
CA ARG A 65 -8.93 1.07 21.89
C ARG A 65 -7.92 0.55 22.92
N SER A 66 -8.36 0.35 24.15
CA SER A 66 -7.47 -0.05 25.28
C SER A 66 -6.79 -1.40 25.07
N GLY A 67 -7.43 -2.33 24.34
CA GLY A 67 -6.84 -3.64 24.02
C GLY A 67 -5.71 -3.61 22.99
N ARG A 68 -5.56 -2.53 22.22
CA ARG A 68 -4.61 -2.46 21.11
C ARG A 68 -3.17 -2.73 21.53
N ALA A 69 -2.76 -2.19 22.68
CA ALA A 69 -1.40 -2.40 23.20
C ALA A 69 -1.10 -3.88 23.46
N THR A 70 -2.09 -4.66 23.93
CA THR A 70 -1.93 -6.10 24.18
C THR A 70 -2.05 -6.91 22.90
N ASP A 71 -3.01 -6.58 22.04
CA ASP A 71 -3.37 -7.38 20.86
C ASP A 71 -2.36 -7.22 19.72
N GLU A 72 -1.81 -6.02 19.55
CA GLU A 72 -0.93 -5.66 18.43
C GLU A 72 0.53 -5.42 18.86
N GLN A 73 0.77 -5.18 20.15
CA GLN A 73 2.10 -4.91 20.72
C GLN A 73 2.90 -3.84 19.94
N PRO A 74 2.39 -2.61 19.82
CA PRO A 74 2.95 -1.57 18.97
C PRO A 74 4.38 -1.15 19.36
N ASP A 75 4.72 -1.23 20.65
CA ASP A 75 6.07 -0.90 21.12
C ASP A 75 7.09 -1.94 20.64
N MET A 76 6.70 -3.23 20.59
CA MET A 76 7.52 -4.30 20.00
C MET A 76 7.65 -4.12 18.48
N ALA A 77 6.60 -3.65 17.81
CA ALA A 77 6.66 -3.31 16.38
C ALA A 77 7.68 -2.19 16.14
N VAL A 78 7.65 -1.11 16.94
CA VAL A 78 8.59 0.01 16.81
C VAL A 78 10.04 -0.42 17.13
N GLU A 79 10.25 -1.24 18.15
CA GLU A 79 11.57 -1.81 18.47
C GLU A 79 12.14 -2.59 17.28
N ALA A 80 11.31 -3.38 16.60
CA ALA A 80 11.74 -4.17 15.45
C ALA A 80 12.17 -3.33 14.24
N LEU A 81 11.78 -2.04 14.16
CA LEU A 81 12.19 -1.14 13.09
C LEU A 81 13.68 -0.77 13.16
N GLU A 82 14.30 -0.90 14.35
CA GLU A 82 15.71 -0.56 14.59
C GLU A 82 16.04 0.85 14.08
N LEU A 83 15.25 1.84 14.57
CA LEU A 83 15.39 3.24 14.17
C LEU A 83 16.64 3.87 14.79
N ARG A 84 17.31 4.70 14.04
CA ARG A 84 18.41 5.54 14.52
C ARG A 84 17.86 6.89 15.03
N PRO A 85 18.45 7.52 16.02
CA PRO A 85 17.98 8.80 16.57
C PRO A 85 17.80 9.91 15.53
N THR A 86 18.53 9.86 14.42
CA THR A 86 18.55 10.87 13.35
C THR A 86 17.67 10.52 12.15
N ASP A 87 16.97 9.37 12.16
CA ASP A 87 16.19 8.92 11.00
C ASP A 87 15.00 9.85 10.71
N THR A 88 14.71 10.03 9.43
CA THR A 88 13.43 10.54 8.95
C THR A 88 12.54 9.34 8.64
N VAL A 89 11.47 9.18 9.40
CA VAL A 89 10.52 8.07 9.27
C VAL A 89 9.20 8.57 8.69
N ALA A 90 8.65 7.87 7.69
CA ALA A 90 7.30 8.13 7.19
C ALA A 90 6.32 7.10 7.77
N ASP A 91 5.24 7.57 8.40
CA ASP A 91 4.10 6.77 8.85
C ASP A 91 2.97 6.95 7.84
N ILE A 92 2.70 5.95 7.00
CA ILE A 92 1.74 6.05 5.89
C ILE A 92 0.41 5.41 6.30
N GLY A 93 -0.67 6.20 6.30
CA GLY A 93 -1.93 5.85 6.94
C GLY A 93 -1.84 6.07 8.44
N ALA A 94 -1.28 7.20 8.86
CA ALA A 94 -0.95 7.50 10.25
C ALA A 94 -2.17 7.56 11.19
N GLY A 95 -3.37 7.79 10.63
CA GLY A 95 -4.61 7.90 11.39
C GLY A 95 -4.51 8.94 12.51
N THR A 96 -4.72 8.51 13.74
CA THR A 96 -4.64 9.39 14.93
C THR A 96 -3.22 9.62 15.45
N GLY A 97 -2.18 9.16 14.74
CA GLY A 97 -0.77 9.28 15.14
C GLY A 97 -0.32 8.22 16.16
N TYR A 98 -1.08 7.13 16.32
CA TYR A 98 -0.78 6.10 17.31
C TYR A 98 0.63 5.51 17.19
N MET A 99 1.10 5.24 15.98
CA MET A 99 2.46 4.79 15.71
C MET A 99 3.44 5.97 15.57
N SER A 100 3.01 7.06 14.94
CA SER A 100 3.83 8.26 14.74
C SER A 100 4.45 8.77 16.04
N PHE A 101 3.68 8.84 17.14
CA PHE A 101 4.18 9.36 18.42
C PHE A 101 5.15 8.40 19.11
N ARG A 102 5.00 7.09 18.92
CA ARG A 102 5.96 6.08 19.40
C ARG A 102 7.28 6.17 18.66
N MET A 103 7.23 6.26 17.34
CA MET A 103 8.42 6.42 16.51
C MET A 103 9.14 7.75 16.79
N ALA A 104 8.39 8.84 17.04
CA ALA A 104 8.97 10.14 17.37
C ALA A 104 9.86 10.10 18.62
N GLN A 105 9.56 9.23 19.59
CA GLN A 105 10.41 9.04 20.79
C GLN A 105 11.72 8.33 20.45
N GLN A 106 11.77 7.53 19.38
CA GLN A 106 12.97 6.82 18.95
C GLN A 106 13.88 7.66 18.04
N VAL A 107 13.33 8.73 17.46
CA VAL A 107 14.07 9.60 16.53
C VAL A 107 14.12 11.05 17.05
N PRO A 108 14.69 11.30 18.25
CA PRO A 108 14.68 12.63 18.89
C PRO A 108 15.47 13.71 18.12
N GLU A 109 16.44 13.30 17.31
CA GLU A 109 17.25 14.18 16.43
C GLU A 109 16.78 14.12 14.98
N GLY A 110 15.82 13.24 14.67
CA GLY A 110 15.18 13.06 13.38
C GLY A 110 13.76 13.62 13.37
N GLN A 111 12.92 13.03 12.54
CA GLN A 111 11.52 13.43 12.45
C GLN A 111 10.63 12.27 11.97
N VAL A 112 9.33 12.38 12.28
CA VAL A 112 8.29 11.53 11.71
C VAL A 112 7.42 12.36 10.77
N LEU A 113 7.25 11.88 9.54
CA LEU A 113 6.32 12.39 8.55
C LEU A 113 5.05 11.54 8.64
N ALA A 114 4.03 12.05 9.31
CA ALA A 114 2.75 11.37 9.50
C ALA A 114 1.83 11.69 8.31
N VAL A 115 1.61 10.71 7.47
CA VAL A 115 0.90 10.84 6.19
C VAL A 115 -0.48 10.19 6.30
N ASP A 116 -1.54 10.94 6.03
CA ASP A 116 -2.89 10.39 5.94
C ASP A 116 -3.69 11.03 4.81
N LEU A 117 -4.62 10.28 4.23
CA LEU A 117 -5.52 10.75 3.18
C LEU A 117 -6.64 11.64 3.74
N GLN A 118 -7.12 11.33 4.96
CA GLN A 118 -8.30 11.95 5.54
C GLN A 118 -7.96 13.20 6.34
N PRO A 119 -8.45 14.38 5.95
CA PRO A 119 -8.15 15.63 6.67
C PRO A 119 -8.64 15.60 8.13
N GLU A 120 -9.68 14.83 8.42
CA GLU A 120 -10.18 14.66 9.79
C GLU A 120 -9.20 13.84 10.66
N MET A 121 -8.51 12.85 10.08
CA MET A 121 -7.45 12.12 10.78
C MET A 121 -6.24 13.02 11.05
N ILE A 122 -5.84 13.81 10.06
CA ILE A 122 -4.78 14.83 10.23
C ILE A 122 -5.13 15.79 11.36
N ALA A 123 -6.35 16.32 11.41
CA ALA A 123 -6.78 17.23 12.47
C ALA A 123 -6.76 16.56 13.87
N LEU A 124 -7.18 15.29 13.98
CA LEU A 124 -7.10 14.54 15.24
C LEU A 124 -5.65 14.30 15.68
N LEU A 125 -4.78 13.95 14.75
CA LEU A 125 -3.34 13.76 15.00
C LEU A 125 -2.69 15.06 15.49
N GLU A 126 -2.94 16.17 14.80
CA GLU A 126 -2.39 17.49 15.16
C GLU A 126 -2.85 17.92 16.55
N ALA A 127 -4.13 17.80 16.85
CA ALA A 127 -4.65 18.12 18.19
C ALA A 127 -3.97 17.29 19.29
N LYS A 128 -3.71 16.00 19.05
CA LYS A 128 -2.99 15.12 20.00
C LYS A 128 -1.52 15.50 20.12
N ARG A 129 -0.84 15.73 18.98
CA ARG A 129 0.56 16.19 18.92
C ARG A 129 0.76 17.45 19.76
N ASP A 130 -0.08 18.45 19.53
CA ASP A 130 0.01 19.76 20.21
C ASP A 130 -0.26 19.61 21.71
N LYS A 131 -1.28 18.82 22.09
CA LYS A 131 -1.59 18.52 23.50
C LYS A 131 -0.42 17.82 24.24
N GLN A 132 0.34 16.99 23.53
CA GLN A 132 1.48 16.24 24.09
C GLN A 132 2.81 17.01 23.97
N GLY A 133 2.84 18.16 23.29
CA GLY A 133 4.04 18.95 23.07
C GLY A 133 5.09 18.26 22.19
N ILE A 134 4.67 17.38 21.27
CA ILE A 134 5.58 16.65 20.38
C ILE A 134 5.98 17.57 19.22
N ILE A 135 7.27 17.82 19.04
CA ILE A 135 7.79 18.80 18.08
C ILE A 135 8.38 18.18 16.81
N ASN A 136 8.69 16.89 16.80
CA ASN A 136 9.36 16.19 15.71
C ASN A 136 8.39 15.31 14.87
N VAL A 137 7.09 15.56 14.94
CA VAL A 137 6.08 14.96 14.07
C VAL A 137 5.51 16.05 13.15
N LYS A 138 5.61 15.85 11.84
CA LYS A 138 5.02 16.69 10.80
C LYS A 138 3.92 15.92 10.08
N THR A 139 2.78 16.55 9.89
CA THR A 139 1.65 15.99 9.14
C THR A 139 1.78 16.29 7.66
N ILE A 140 1.37 15.33 6.85
CA ILE A 140 1.26 15.46 5.39
C ILE A 140 -0.09 14.90 4.99
N GLN A 141 -0.93 15.73 4.36
CA GLN A 141 -2.15 15.23 3.73
C GLN A 141 -1.81 14.61 2.38
N ALA A 142 -2.12 13.33 2.22
CA ALA A 142 -1.94 12.60 0.96
C ALA A 142 -3.13 12.81 0.01
N GLU A 143 -2.92 12.42 -1.24
CA GLU A 143 -3.96 12.13 -2.21
C GLU A 143 -4.05 10.61 -2.42
N GLU A 144 -5.14 10.13 -3.03
CA GLU A 144 -5.37 8.69 -3.27
C GLU A 144 -4.23 7.98 -4.00
N ASN A 145 -3.49 8.69 -4.84
CA ASN A 145 -2.41 8.18 -5.67
C ASN A 145 -1.04 8.83 -5.38
N ASN A 146 -0.95 9.73 -4.39
CA ASN A 146 0.28 10.46 -4.10
C ASN A 146 0.44 10.70 -2.60
N PRO A 147 1.50 10.17 -1.96
CA PRO A 147 1.77 10.37 -0.54
C PRO A 147 2.38 11.75 -0.23
N HIS A 148 2.68 12.58 -1.22
CA HIS A 148 3.31 13.90 -1.11
C HIS A 148 4.61 13.93 -0.30
N LEU A 149 5.30 12.81 -0.19
CA LEU A 149 6.58 12.72 0.51
C LEU A 149 7.71 13.41 -0.27
N PRO A 150 8.66 14.06 0.41
CA PRO A 150 9.84 14.63 -0.23
C PRO A 150 10.76 13.54 -0.78
N SER A 151 11.27 13.73 -2.00
CA SER A 151 12.14 12.75 -2.66
C SER A 151 13.46 12.54 -1.91
N GLU A 152 13.87 11.28 -1.75
CA GLU A 152 15.17 10.85 -1.19
C GLU A 152 15.49 11.42 0.20
N GLN A 153 14.47 11.59 1.04
CA GLN A 153 14.63 12.09 2.40
C GLN A 153 14.23 11.09 3.48
N VAL A 154 13.57 9.99 3.13
CA VAL A 154 13.02 9.02 4.07
C VAL A 154 13.99 7.86 4.27
N ASP A 155 14.34 7.56 5.52
CA ASP A 155 15.17 6.41 5.90
C ASP A 155 14.32 5.14 6.02
N LEU A 156 13.10 5.26 6.56
CA LEU A 156 12.15 4.17 6.69
C LEU A 156 10.70 4.66 6.50
N ALA A 157 9.92 3.93 5.71
CA ALA A 157 8.47 4.11 5.62
C ALA A 157 7.76 2.91 6.29
N LEU A 158 6.84 3.19 7.22
CA LEU A 158 6.00 2.22 7.91
C LEU A 158 4.55 2.34 7.45
N MET A 159 3.89 1.21 7.26
CA MET A 159 2.45 1.09 7.08
C MET A 159 1.93 0.05 8.08
N VAL A 160 0.95 0.42 8.92
CA VAL A 160 0.34 -0.49 9.90
C VAL A 160 -1.13 -0.62 9.63
N ASP A 161 -1.55 -1.80 9.17
CA ASP A 161 -2.94 -2.13 8.81
C ASP A 161 -3.58 -1.07 7.88
N ALA A 162 -2.80 -0.56 6.93
CA ALA A 162 -3.20 0.53 6.05
C ALA A 162 -3.05 0.18 4.56
N TYR A 163 -1.99 -0.54 4.18
CA TYR A 163 -1.69 -0.80 2.78
C TYR A 163 -2.79 -1.54 2.04
N HIS A 164 -3.48 -2.46 2.70
CA HIS A 164 -4.58 -3.21 2.09
C HIS A 164 -5.78 -2.33 1.68
N GLU A 165 -5.88 -1.11 2.22
CA GLU A 165 -6.92 -0.11 1.94
C GLU A 165 -6.53 0.87 0.81
N PHE A 166 -5.28 0.90 0.34
CA PHE A 166 -4.86 1.86 -0.68
C PHE A 166 -5.60 1.63 -1.99
N GLU A 167 -6.34 2.64 -2.46
CA GLU A 167 -7.10 2.57 -3.71
C GLU A 167 -6.18 2.58 -4.94
N ALA A 168 -5.03 3.26 -4.86
CA ALA A 168 -4.00 3.29 -5.89
C ALA A 168 -2.65 2.78 -5.34
N PRO A 169 -2.53 1.48 -4.92
CA PRO A 169 -1.36 0.99 -4.20
C PRO A 169 -0.07 1.10 -4.99
N ARG A 170 -0.11 0.93 -6.32
CA ARG A 170 1.08 1.06 -7.16
C ARG A 170 1.61 2.48 -7.18
N GLU A 171 0.74 3.46 -7.37
CA GLU A 171 1.09 4.88 -7.46
C GLU A 171 1.62 5.38 -6.12
N VAL A 172 0.91 5.09 -5.03
CA VAL A 172 1.34 5.45 -3.67
C VAL A 172 2.72 4.85 -3.37
N MET A 173 2.91 3.54 -3.61
CA MET A 173 4.18 2.88 -3.35
C MET A 173 5.31 3.37 -4.26
N THR A 174 5.02 3.75 -5.51
CA THR A 174 5.99 4.41 -6.38
C THR A 174 6.45 5.75 -5.77
N GLY A 175 5.51 6.53 -5.21
CA GLY A 175 5.81 7.76 -4.48
C GLY A 175 6.65 7.52 -3.22
N VAL A 176 6.32 6.47 -2.46
CA VAL A 176 7.09 6.04 -1.27
C VAL A 176 8.52 5.65 -1.67
N VAL A 177 8.70 4.81 -2.69
CA VAL A 177 10.03 4.39 -3.17
C VAL A 177 10.85 5.59 -3.65
N LYS A 178 10.21 6.57 -4.31
CA LYS A 178 10.89 7.82 -4.70
C LYS A 178 11.34 8.64 -3.49
N ALA A 179 10.57 8.61 -2.41
CA ALA A 179 10.90 9.33 -1.18
C ALA A 179 12.01 8.68 -0.36
N LEU A 180 12.19 7.36 -0.49
CA LEU A 180 13.26 6.64 0.20
C LEU A 180 14.64 7.07 -0.30
N LYS A 181 15.56 7.26 0.64
CA LYS A 181 17.00 7.32 0.36
C LYS A 181 17.48 6.00 -0.27
N PRO A 182 18.62 5.98 -0.99
CA PRO A 182 19.29 4.72 -1.33
C PRO A 182 19.51 3.84 -0.09
N GLY A 183 19.15 2.55 -0.13
CA GLY A 183 19.16 1.66 1.02
C GLY A 183 18.08 1.95 2.08
N GLY A 184 17.15 2.85 1.79
CA GLY A 184 16.01 3.12 2.65
C GLY A 184 15.01 1.96 2.69
N ARG A 185 14.32 1.78 3.81
CA ARG A 185 13.50 0.61 4.08
C ARG A 185 12.00 0.91 4.03
N VAL A 186 11.23 -0.09 3.63
CA VAL A 186 9.76 -0.14 3.80
C VAL A 186 9.43 -1.27 4.76
N VAL A 187 8.55 -1.01 5.71
CA VAL A 187 7.99 -2.04 6.61
C VAL A 187 6.48 -2.00 6.54
N LEU A 188 5.88 -3.16 6.30
CA LEU A 188 4.44 -3.34 6.40
C LEU A 188 4.14 -4.23 7.61
N ALA A 189 3.30 -3.71 8.52
CA ALA A 189 2.67 -4.50 9.57
C ALA A 189 1.22 -4.77 9.12
N GLU A 190 0.93 -6.03 8.81
CA GLU A 190 -0.39 -6.43 8.29
C GLU A 190 -0.91 -7.66 9.05
N TYR A 191 -2.21 -7.74 9.29
CA TYR A 191 -2.82 -8.93 9.84
C TYR A 191 -2.60 -10.12 8.92
N ARG A 192 -2.16 -11.27 9.51
CA ARG A 192 -1.82 -12.48 8.74
C ARG A 192 -3.04 -13.11 8.08
N ALA A 193 -3.09 -13.11 6.76
CA ALA A 193 -4.13 -13.81 6.01
C ALA A 193 -4.00 -15.33 6.10
N GLU A 194 -2.80 -15.85 6.37
CA GLU A 194 -2.50 -17.27 6.56
C GLU A 194 -3.06 -17.84 7.87
N ASN A 195 -3.32 -16.96 8.87
CA ASN A 195 -3.82 -17.41 10.16
C ASN A 195 -5.35 -17.27 10.24
N PRO A 196 -6.11 -18.37 10.23
CA PRO A 196 -7.57 -18.32 10.34
C PRO A 196 -8.07 -17.89 11.72
N LEU A 197 -7.22 -17.90 12.75
CA LEU A 197 -7.56 -17.49 14.12
C LEU A 197 -7.51 -15.98 14.31
N VAL A 198 -6.94 -15.24 13.37
CA VAL A 198 -6.98 -13.78 13.37
C VAL A 198 -8.37 -13.34 12.89
N LEU A 199 -9.20 -12.85 13.84
CA LEU A 199 -10.61 -12.52 13.63
C LEU A 199 -10.80 -11.12 13.04
N ILE A 200 -10.04 -10.82 11.98
CA ILE A 200 -10.16 -9.60 11.18
C ILE A 200 -10.83 -9.95 9.86
N LYS A 201 -11.60 -9.03 9.30
CA LYS A 201 -12.26 -9.20 8.01
C LYS A 201 -11.26 -9.59 6.92
N ARG A 202 -11.69 -10.45 5.98
CA ARG A 202 -10.80 -11.10 5.01
C ARG A 202 -9.97 -10.13 4.17
N LEU A 203 -10.55 -9.00 3.72
CA LEU A 203 -9.85 -8.04 2.88
C LEU A 203 -8.92 -7.10 3.66
N HIS A 204 -9.07 -7.05 4.99
CA HIS A 204 -8.17 -6.31 5.89
C HIS A 204 -7.02 -7.20 6.42
N LYS A 205 -6.74 -8.32 5.74
CA LYS A 205 -5.58 -9.18 6.00
C LYS A 205 -4.77 -9.36 4.73
N MET A 206 -3.46 -9.37 4.86
CA MET A 206 -2.57 -9.61 3.73
C MET A 206 -1.74 -10.86 3.95
N SER A 207 -1.55 -11.66 2.90
CA SER A 207 -0.57 -12.75 2.94
C SER A 207 0.83 -12.24 2.62
N GLU A 208 1.84 -12.85 3.25
CA GLU A 208 3.25 -12.58 2.95
C GLU A 208 3.53 -12.67 1.44
N LYS A 209 3.00 -13.72 0.80
CA LYS A 209 3.15 -13.94 -0.64
C LYS A 209 2.62 -12.78 -1.46
N GLN A 210 1.44 -12.23 -1.10
CA GLN A 210 0.83 -11.13 -1.82
C GLN A 210 1.60 -9.83 -1.62
N VAL A 211 1.99 -9.52 -0.37
CA VAL A 211 2.79 -8.34 -0.07
C VAL A 211 4.12 -8.37 -0.82
N LYS A 212 4.86 -9.48 -0.77
CA LYS A 212 6.12 -9.65 -1.53
C LYS A 212 5.95 -9.41 -3.03
N LYS A 213 4.87 -9.93 -3.60
CA LYS A 213 4.55 -9.75 -5.02
C LYS A 213 4.31 -8.28 -5.37
N GLU A 214 3.55 -7.56 -4.54
CA GLU A 214 3.21 -6.16 -4.78
C GLU A 214 4.41 -5.23 -4.55
N MET A 215 5.22 -5.46 -3.52
CA MET A 215 6.44 -4.69 -3.25
C MET A 215 7.51 -4.89 -4.33
N ALA A 216 7.69 -6.12 -4.82
CA ALA A 216 8.61 -6.39 -5.93
C ALA A 216 8.20 -5.65 -7.22
N ALA A 217 6.90 -5.45 -7.46
CA ALA A 217 6.39 -4.73 -8.63
C ALA A 217 6.73 -3.23 -8.64
N VAL A 218 7.13 -2.66 -7.49
CA VAL A 218 7.60 -1.28 -7.36
C VAL A 218 9.11 -1.19 -7.12
N GLY A 219 9.85 -2.29 -7.31
CA GLY A 219 11.32 -2.31 -7.24
C GLY A 219 11.90 -2.45 -5.83
N LEU A 220 11.10 -2.86 -4.86
CA LEU A 220 11.58 -3.15 -3.51
C LEU A 220 12.03 -4.60 -3.39
N THR A 221 13.14 -4.82 -2.70
CA THR A 221 13.69 -6.15 -2.41
C THR A 221 13.27 -6.59 -1.01
N TRP A 222 12.70 -7.77 -0.88
CA TRP A 222 12.37 -8.35 0.42
C TRP A 222 13.64 -8.70 1.20
N LEU A 223 13.68 -8.32 2.48
CA LEU A 223 14.77 -8.61 3.40
C LEU A 223 14.43 -9.76 4.36
N LYS A 224 13.37 -9.58 5.13
CA LYS A 224 12.92 -10.55 6.16
C LYS A 224 11.43 -10.38 6.45
N THR A 225 10.85 -11.41 7.03
CA THR A 225 9.55 -11.35 7.72
C THR A 225 9.81 -11.63 9.20
N ASP A 226 9.23 -10.81 10.08
CA ASP A 226 9.33 -10.95 11.53
C ASP A 226 7.92 -11.25 12.07
N ASP A 227 7.78 -12.39 12.69
CA ASP A 227 6.51 -12.94 13.18
C ASP A 227 6.32 -12.78 14.69
N ARG A 228 7.09 -11.92 15.35
CA ARG A 228 7.03 -11.70 16.80
C ARG A 228 5.69 -11.13 17.29
N LEU A 229 4.95 -10.41 16.43
CA LEU A 229 3.67 -9.81 16.82
C LEU A 229 2.55 -10.87 16.87
N PRO A 230 1.59 -10.75 17.82
CA PRO A 230 0.57 -11.78 18.04
C PRO A 230 -0.33 -12.04 16.83
N GLN A 231 -0.73 -11.01 16.10
CA GLN A 231 -1.73 -11.10 15.04
C GLN A 231 -1.20 -10.65 13.67
N GLN A 232 -0.20 -9.78 13.67
CA GLN A 232 0.40 -9.20 12.46
C GLN A 232 1.76 -9.84 12.17
N HIS A 233 2.21 -9.71 10.93
CA HIS A 233 3.60 -9.91 10.55
C HIS A 233 4.22 -8.59 10.11
N LEU A 234 5.51 -8.42 10.40
CA LEU A 234 6.29 -7.31 9.91
C LEU A 234 7.08 -7.76 8.69
N LEU A 235 6.81 -7.17 7.54
CA LEU A 235 7.50 -7.49 6.30
C LEU A 235 8.45 -6.35 5.94
N PHE A 236 9.73 -6.65 5.91
CA PHE A 236 10.81 -5.69 5.66
C PHE A 236 11.28 -5.76 4.21
N PHE A 237 11.35 -4.60 3.59
CA PHE A 237 11.85 -4.41 2.23
C PHE A 237 12.86 -3.27 2.18
N GLU A 238 13.69 -3.26 1.14
CA GLU A 238 14.72 -2.26 0.92
C GLU A 238 14.66 -1.74 -0.52
N LYS A 239 14.89 -0.44 -0.68
CA LYS A 239 15.19 0.18 -1.96
C LYS A 239 16.66 -0.08 -2.29
N ALA A 240 16.95 -0.49 -3.53
CA ALA A 240 18.34 -0.66 -3.98
C ALA A 240 19.16 0.61 -3.73
N ALA A 241 20.46 0.42 -3.43
CA ALA A 241 21.41 1.49 -3.22
C ALA A 241 21.72 2.27 -4.51
#